data_1f13a696cf81a753e048aa167f395ea9
#
_entry.id   1f13a696cf81a753e048aa167f395ea9
#
_cell.length_a   1.000
_cell.length_b   1.000
_cell.length_c   1.000
_cell.angle_alpha   90.00
_cell.angle_beta   90.00
_cell.angle_gamma   90.00
#
_symmetry.space_group_name_H-M   'P 1'
#
loop_
_entity.id
_entity.type
_entity.pdbx_description
1 polymer ?
#
loop_
_entity_poly.entity_id
_entity_poly.type
_entity_poly.pdbx_seq_one_letter_code
_entity_poly.pdbx_strand_id
1 'polypeptide(L)'
;MELFTLLFTLISVVIVYIIFNQRKKSQFPNKCISLPGPKPLPIIGNLHQIKDVPMQNFIDRFSKEYGPIFKVHYGAETWIILNDYEIIRDLLVKRGAIYSSRPYNEAITGIYTSGGKSIGFSPYGKYWRAMRAVAHQALTQKVVDNNYRNIIQTEVKDLMIKFFNHSSKVFDPTDDMRSSLIDLLATISYGQKSEKLSQQIKQMFVGFAQVLNPGNSYFEMFPWIKYIPFIDKILYSYAYKAKYLLDDMSKQLLEDLRQRLKENDGEENSFAAHVLKNMNISTDIATKPYEDSLENDDDDSKKNFVFDEVDFMGLNNAFLVAGTGTTVAALRWIWALLVNHPEVQRKIQKELDECLQGNRFPTPEDDSNLPYLLATIKESFRFRPALNLLLKHSTTKDDIYRGYYIPEKSVIIASFKSAHTSEKLFERPNEFYPEHYLDENGKLKKYDELRDPWAFGRGRRMCVGLHLAERNLITTVGYVLTLFNIENDVDPITQKPIKLDLNYVENKFPKPYKLRFVPRPGVTIEKIMQMK
;
A
#
# COMPACT_ATOMS: atom_id res chain seq x y z
N MET A 1 -34.14 25.18 -32.13
CA MET A 1 -35.27 24.77 -31.29
C MET A 1 -35.05 23.39 -30.69
N GLU A 2 -34.63 22.38 -31.44
CA GLU A 2 -34.40 20.99 -30.95
C GLU A 2 -33.32 20.88 -29.85
N LEU A 3 -32.22 21.62 -29.95
CA LEU A 3 -31.15 21.60 -28.95
C LEU A 3 -31.60 22.15 -27.59
N PHE A 4 -32.44 23.18 -27.60
CA PHE A 4 -33.04 23.75 -26.38
C PHE A 4 -34.05 22.80 -25.72
N THR A 5 -34.83 22.11 -26.52
CA THR A 5 -35.80 21.10 -26.03
C THR A 5 -35.08 19.90 -25.42
N LEU A 6 -33.98 19.45 -26.04
CA LEU A 6 -33.15 18.36 -25.54
C LEU A 6 -32.48 18.75 -24.20
N LEU A 7 -31.94 19.96 -24.12
CA LEU A 7 -31.33 20.47 -22.89
C LEU A 7 -32.33 20.61 -21.74
N PHE A 8 -33.54 21.11 -22.05
CA PHE A 8 -34.61 21.25 -21.07
C PHE A 8 -35.12 19.90 -20.58
N THR A 9 -35.24 18.91 -21.47
CA THR A 9 -35.63 17.53 -21.12
C THR A 9 -34.57 16.89 -20.24
N LEU A 10 -33.29 17.07 -20.55
CA LEU A 10 -32.17 16.55 -19.76
C LEU A 10 -32.16 17.16 -18.34
N ILE A 11 -32.32 18.47 -18.24
CA ILE A 11 -32.41 19.19 -16.96
C ILE A 11 -33.62 18.71 -16.15
N SER A 12 -34.78 18.51 -16.78
CA SER A 12 -35.99 18.03 -16.13
C SER A 12 -35.83 16.61 -15.60
N VAL A 13 -35.21 15.71 -16.39
CA VAL A 13 -34.87 14.32 -15.96
C VAL A 13 -33.90 14.33 -14.77
N VAL A 14 -32.89 15.19 -14.80
CA VAL A 14 -31.94 15.34 -13.70
C VAL A 14 -32.64 15.86 -12.43
N ILE A 15 -33.52 16.84 -12.56
CA ILE A 15 -34.30 17.38 -11.42
C ILE A 15 -35.24 16.31 -10.84
N VAL A 16 -35.94 15.56 -11.68
CA VAL A 16 -36.81 14.45 -11.25
C VAL A 16 -36.01 13.36 -10.54
N TYR A 17 -34.84 12.99 -11.10
CA TYR A 17 -33.94 12.03 -10.48
C TYR A 17 -33.44 12.52 -9.10
N ILE A 18 -33.10 13.80 -8.97
CA ILE A 18 -32.66 14.41 -7.70
C ILE A 18 -33.83 14.36 -6.67
N ILE A 19 -35.03 14.72 -7.07
CA ILE A 19 -36.20 14.69 -6.20
C ILE A 19 -36.55 13.25 -5.76
N PHE A 20 -36.46 12.29 -6.66
CA PHE A 20 -36.74 10.88 -6.37
C PHE A 20 -35.70 10.26 -5.44
N ASN A 21 -34.43 10.58 -5.63
CA ASN A 21 -33.32 10.14 -4.74
C ASN A 21 -33.37 10.82 -3.36
N GLN A 22 -33.80 12.07 -3.28
CA GLN A 22 -34.00 12.73 -1.99
C GLN A 22 -35.14 12.10 -1.17
N ARG A 23 -36.21 11.60 -1.82
CA ARG A 23 -37.29 10.89 -1.14
C ARG A 23 -36.94 9.49 -0.64
N LYS A 24 -35.98 8.79 -1.27
CA LYS A 24 -35.47 7.51 -0.78
C LYS A 24 -34.59 7.62 0.47
N LYS A 25 -34.21 8.83 0.88
CA LYS A 25 -33.18 9.09 1.91
C LYS A 25 -33.65 9.08 3.37
N SER A 26 -34.87 8.74 3.71
CA SER A 26 -35.34 8.98 5.09
C SER A 26 -35.99 7.81 5.81
N GLN A 27 -35.63 6.58 5.51
CA GLN A 27 -36.01 5.49 6.42
C GLN A 27 -34.77 5.03 7.21
N PHE A 28 -34.35 5.84 8.20
CA PHE A 28 -33.51 5.32 9.26
C PHE A 28 -34.29 4.28 10.06
N PRO A 29 -33.68 3.14 10.42
CA PRO A 29 -34.29 2.23 11.38
C PRO A 29 -34.70 3.02 12.66
N ASN A 30 -35.85 2.74 13.21
CA ASN A 30 -36.36 3.42 14.40
C ASN A 30 -35.29 3.45 15.51
N LYS A 31 -35.02 4.66 16.06
CA LYS A 31 -34.00 4.96 17.10
C LYS A 31 -32.55 5.16 16.67
N CYS A 32 -32.21 5.16 15.37
CA CYS A 32 -30.86 5.46 14.94
C CYS A 32 -30.67 6.94 14.63
N ILE A 33 -29.45 7.44 14.90
CA ILE A 33 -29.02 8.81 14.58
C ILE A 33 -28.19 8.80 13.30
N SER A 34 -28.33 9.85 12.50
CA SER A 34 -27.43 10.08 11.36
C SER A 34 -26.04 10.48 11.85
N LEU A 35 -24.98 9.96 11.22
CA LEU A 35 -23.63 10.45 11.47
C LEU A 35 -23.55 11.97 11.27
N PRO A 36 -22.80 12.69 12.14
CA PRO A 36 -22.52 14.10 11.96
C PRO A 36 -21.70 14.33 10.69
N GLY A 37 -21.68 15.57 10.21
CA GLY A 37 -20.87 15.96 9.07
C GLY A 37 -21.38 17.23 8.40
N PRO A 38 -20.60 17.80 7.47
CA PRO A 38 -20.96 19.01 6.76
C PRO A 38 -22.19 18.80 5.88
N LYS A 39 -23.00 19.86 5.74
CA LYS A 39 -24.18 19.82 4.86
C LYS A 39 -23.74 19.69 3.39
N PRO A 40 -24.21 18.68 2.65
CA PRO A 40 -23.88 18.52 1.25
C PRO A 40 -24.66 19.48 0.36
N LEU A 41 -24.05 19.92 -0.74
CA LEU A 41 -24.77 20.55 -1.85
C LEU A 41 -25.42 19.47 -2.75
N PRO A 42 -26.50 19.81 -3.45
CA PRO A 42 -27.07 18.91 -4.45
C PRO A 42 -26.03 18.48 -5.50
N ILE A 43 -26.08 17.24 -5.95
CA ILE A 43 -25.23 16.61 -6.97
C ILE A 43 -23.77 16.47 -6.53
N ILE A 44 -23.08 17.56 -6.17
CA ILE A 44 -21.65 17.56 -5.88
C ILE A 44 -21.31 17.16 -4.43
N GLY A 45 -22.30 17.08 -3.55
CA GLY A 45 -22.05 16.78 -2.15
C GLY A 45 -21.15 17.82 -1.48
N ASN A 46 -20.07 17.36 -0.86
CA ASN A 46 -19.10 18.21 -0.15
C ASN A 46 -17.83 18.48 -0.98
N LEU A 47 -17.83 18.22 -2.29
CA LEU A 47 -16.64 18.41 -3.16
C LEU A 47 -16.07 19.84 -3.08
N HIS A 48 -16.94 20.86 -2.98
CA HIS A 48 -16.52 22.24 -2.84
C HIS A 48 -15.72 22.55 -1.57
N GLN A 49 -15.82 21.69 -0.52
CA GLN A 49 -15.12 21.86 0.75
C GLN A 49 -13.82 21.03 0.84
N ILE A 50 -13.68 20.01 -0.01
CA ILE A 50 -12.57 19.04 0.04
C ILE A 50 -11.68 19.06 -1.19
N LYS A 51 -12.15 19.67 -2.29
CA LYS A 51 -11.35 19.86 -3.50
C LYS A 51 -10.11 20.69 -3.15
N ASP A 52 -8.97 20.31 -3.69
CA ASP A 52 -7.69 20.99 -3.53
C ASP A 52 -7.14 21.06 -2.07
N VAL A 53 -7.75 20.32 -1.15
CA VAL A 53 -7.26 20.18 0.23
C VAL A 53 -6.66 18.79 0.41
N PRO A 54 -5.41 18.68 0.90
CA PRO A 54 -4.85 17.38 1.23
C PRO A 54 -5.78 16.59 2.17
N MET A 55 -6.03 15.33 1.85
CA MET A 55 -7.03 14.51 2.56
C MET A 55 -6.85 14.49 4.07
N GLN A 56 -5.59 14.43 4.55
CA GLN A 56 -5.33 14.45 5.99
C GLN A 56 -5.71 15.78 6.64
N ASN A 57 -5.45 16.91 5.97
CA ASN A 57 -5.80 18.24 6.50
C ASN A 57 -7.33 18.43 6.58
N PHE A 58 -8.03 17.90 5.59
CA PHE A 58 -9.49 17.85 5.58
C PHE A 58 -10.02 16.99 6.75
N ILE A 59 -9.47 15.79 6.95
CA ILE A 59 -9.84 14.90 8.06
C ILE A 59 -9.59 15.58 9.40
N ASP A 60 -8.42 16.17 9.61
CA ASP A 60 -8.06 16.85 10.85
C ASP A 60 -9.00 18.04 11.17
N ARG A 61 -9.36 18.83 10.14
CA ARG A 61 -10.27 19.95 10.29
C ARG A 61 -11.67 19.49 10.71
N PHE A 62 -12.24 18.55 9.97
CA PHE A 62 -13.61 18.11 10.22
C PHE A 62 -13.73 17.21 11.46
N SER A 63 -12.68 16.49 11.83
CA SER A 63 -12.68 15.75 13.11
C SER A 63 -12.80 16.67 14.32
N LYS A 64 -12.23 17.88 14.26
CA LYS A 64 -12.39 18.88 15.33
C LYS A 64 -13.82 19.42 15.42
N GLU A 65 -14.50 19.52 14.28
CA GLU A 65 -15.85 20.10 14.20
C GLU A 65 -16.95 19.06 14.46
N TYR A 66 -16.81 17.86 13.89
CA TYR A 66 -17.87 16.83 13.90
C TYR A 66 -17.54 15.62 14.77
N GLY A 67 -16.36 15.56 15.34
CA GLY A 67 -15.89 14.42 16.15
C GLY A 67 -15.12 13.38 15.35
N PRO A 68 -14.71 12.27 16.02
CA PRO A 68 -13.76 11.29 15.46
C PRO A 68 -14.37 10.34 14.43
N ILE A 69 -15.70 10.33 14.29
CA ILE A 69 -16.44 9.60 13.25
C ILE A 69 -17.47 10.54 12.63
N PHE A 70 -17.38 10.76 11.33
CA PHE A 70 -18.30 11.65 10.61
C PHE A 70 -18.47 11.19 9.16
N LYS A 71 -19.50 11.70 8.49
CA LYS A 71 -19.73 11.43 7.08
C LYS A 71 -19.54 12.66 6.21
N VAL A 72 -19.12 12.42 4.97
CA VAL A 72 -19.13 13.41 3.89
C VAL A 72 -19.69 12.77 2.63
N HIS A 73 -20.25 13.60 1.76
CA HIS A 73 -20.72 13.16 0.45
C HIS A 73 -19.72 13.60 -0.63
N TYR A 74 -19.08 12.62 -1.26
CA TYR A 74 -18.14 12.82 -2.35
C TYR A 74 -18.87 12.56 -3.66
N GLY A 75 -19.52 13.60 -4.20
CA GLY A 75 -20.52 13.41 -5.24
C GLY A 75 -21.70 12.56 -4.74
N ALA A 76 -21.97 11.46 -5.41
CA ALA A 76 -23.01 10.49 -5.02
C ALA A 76 -22.55 9.50 -3.93
N GLU A 77 -21.26 9.36 -3.69
CA GLU A 77 -20.73 8.42 -2.68
C GLU A 77 -20.86 8.97 -1.26
N THR A 78 -21.23 8.14 -0.32
CA THR A 78 -21.15 8.44 1.12
C THR A 78 -19.86 7.90 1.68
N TRP A 79 -18.99 8.80 2.13
CA TRP A 79 -17.75 8.47 2.81
C TRP A 79 -17.91 8.63 4.31
N ILE A 80 -17.54 7.62 5.06
CA ILE A 80 -17.47 7.63 6.52
C ILE A 80 -16.01 7.67 6.91
N ILE A 81 -15.66 8.73 7.62
CA ILE A 81 -14.28 9.03 8.02
C ILE A 81 -14.10 8.56 9.46
N LEU A 82 -13.04 7.78 9.68
CA LEU A 82 -12.64 7.29 10.99
C LEU A 82 -11.29 7.94 11.35
N ASN A 83 -11.27 8.76 12.40
CA ASN A 83 -10.08 9.44 12.89
C ASN A 83 -9.91 9.24 14.41
N ASP A 84 -10.12 8.01 14.86
CA ASP A 84 -9.88 7.56 16.23
C ASP A 84 -9.47 6.09 16.21
N TYR A 85 -8.39 5.75 16.90
CA TYR A 85 -7.82 4.40 16.84
C TYR A 85 -8.72 3.32 17.48
N GLU A 86 -9.51 3.68 18.51
CA GLU A 86 -10.45 2.73 19.13
C GLU A 86 -11.60 2.43 18.18
N ILE A 87 -12.16 3.45 17.52
CA ILE A 87 -13.20 3.30 16.51
C ILE A 87 -12.70 2.46 15.32
N ILE A 88 -11.50 2.76 14.84
CA ILE A 88 -10.88 2.01 13.73
C ILE A 88 -10.71 0.54 14.12
N ARG A 89 -10.19 0.25 15.32
CA ARG A 89 -10.05 -1.11 15.83
C ARG A 89 -11.41 -1.81 15.95
N ASP A 90 -12.40 -1.14 16.53
CA ASP A 90 -13.73 -1.73 16.70
C ASP A 90 -14.37 -2.11 15.36
N LEU A 91 -14.28 -1.23 14.35
CA LEU A 91 -14.93 -1.46 13.06
C LEU A 91 -14.10 -2.37 12.15
N LEU A 92 -12.80 -2.13 12.00
CA LEU A 92 -11.98 -2.86 11.03
C LEU A 92 -11.44 -4.19 11.56
N VAL A 93 -11.26 -4.33 12.87
CA VAL A 93 -10.78 -5.58 13.48
C VAL A 93 -11.93 -6.38 14.03
N LYS A 94 -12.64 -5.88 15.06
CA LYS A 94 -13.70 -6.63 15.74
C LYS A 94 -14.92 -6.87 14.86
N ARG A 95 -15.35 -5.88 14.06
CA ARG A 95 -16.44 -6.00 13.08
C ARG A 95 -15.95 -6.20 11.65
N GLY A 96 -14.74 -6.72 11.48
CA GLY A 96 -14.06 -6.82 10.19
C GLY A 96 -14.85 -7.56 9.10
N ALA A 97 -15.79 -8.45 9.42
CA ALA A 97 -16.65 -9.09 8.43
C ALA A 97 -17.52 -8.06 7.67
N ILE A 98 -17.98 -7.03 8.36
CA ILE A 98 -18.82 -5.98 7.78
C ILE A 98 -17.96 -4.93 7.05
N TYR A 99 -16.81 -4.59 7.59
CA TYR A 99 -15.99 -3.43 7.18
C TYR A 99 -14.77 -3.80 6.32
N SER A 100 -14.67 -5.01 5.81
CA SER A 100 -13.50 -5.45 5.03
C SER A 100 -13.72 -5.51 3.52
N SER A 101 -14.87 -5.08 2.98
CA SER A 101 -15.04 -5.05 1.53
C SER A 101 -14.31 -3.87 0.89
N ARG A 102 -14.35 -3.79 -0.42
CA ARG A 102 -13.81 -2.68 -1.21
C ARG A 102 -14.93 -1.97 -1.94
N PRO A 103 -14.93 -0.64 -2.02
CA PRO A 103 -15.85 0.06 -2.90
C PRO A 103 -15.55 -0.32 -4.34
N TYR A 104 -16.57 -0.51 -5.15
CA TYR A 104 -16.41 -0.70 -6.57
C TYR A 104 -15.92 0.60 -7.22
N ASN A 105 -14.98 0.47 -8.14
CA ASN A 105 -14.46 1.55 -8.94
C ASN A 105 -14.23 1.03 -10.36
N GLU A 106 -14.81 1.66 -11.36
CA GLU A 106 -14.79 1.17 -12.75
C GLU A 106 -13.37 1.07 -13.29
N ALA A 107 -12.54 2.11 -13.10
CA ALA A 107 -11.18 2.11 -13.59
C ALA A 107 -10.31 1.02 -12.94
N ILE A 108 -10.42 0.85 -11.62
CA ILE A 108 -9.61 -0.09 -10.85
C ILE A 108 -10.24 -1.48 -10.88
N THR A 109 -11.48 -1.60 -10.36
CA THR A 109 -12.14 -2.89 -10.15
C THR A 109 -12.62 -3.47 -11.47
N GLY A 110 -13.33 -2.67 -12.27
CA GLY A 110 -13.92 -3.12 -13.52
C GLY A 110 -12.85 -3.42 -14.58
N ILE A 111 -12.01 -2.44 -14.90
CA ILE A 111 -11.08 -2.49 -16.03
C ILE A 111 -9.73 -3.07 -15.61
N TYR A 112 -8.97 -2.33 -14.77
CA TYR A 112 -7.57 -2.66 -14.49
C TYR A 112 -7.39 -4.03 -13.84
N THR A 113 -8.27 -4.42 -12.91
CA THR A 113 -8.22 -5.71 -12.22
C THR A 113 -9.20 -6.75 -12.74
N SER A 114 -9.74 -6.57 -13.96
CA SER A 114 -10.61 -7.56 -14.63
C SER A 114 -11.79 -8.02 -13.75
N GLY A 115 -12.58 -7.07 -13.25
CA GLY A 115 -13.72 -7.38 -12.37
C GLY A 115 -13.34 -7.64 -10.92
N GLY A 116 -12.20 -7.11 -10.46
CA GLY A 116 -11.74 -7.25 -9.08
C GLY A 116 -10.85 -8.48 -8.84
N LYS A 117 -10.27 -9.08 -9.87
CA LYS A 117 -9.31 -10.19 -9.75
C LYS A 117 -7.95 -9.67 -9.24
N SER A 118 -7.93 -9.18 -8.00
CA SER A 118 -6.74 -8.65 -7.33
C SER A 118 -6.90 -8.68 -5.82
N ILE A 119 -5.92 -9.17 -5.10
CA ILE A 119 -5.95 -9.25 -3.64
C ILE A 119 -6.19 -7.89 -2.95
N GLY A 120 -5.74 -6.79 -3.57
CA GLY A 120 -5.90 -5.43 -3.05
C GLY A 120 -7.30 -4.86 -3.20
N PHE A 121 -8.01 -5.20 -4.30
CA PHE A 121 -9.23 -4.52 -4.73
C PHE A 121 -10.46 -5.43 -4.83
N SER A 122 -10.34 -6.75 -4.70
CA SER A 122 -11.48 -7.67 -4.62
C SER A 122 -12.43 -7.29 -3.49
N PRO A 123 -13.74 -7.40 -3.66
CA PRO A 123 -14.71 -7.41 -2.58
C PRO A 123 -14.36 -8.48 -1.53
N TYR A 124 -14.80 -8.27 -0.29
CA TYR A 124 -14.62 -9.26 0.77
C TYR A 124 -15.59 -10.44 0.55
N GLY A 125 -15.07 -11.65 0.49
CA GLY A 125 -15.86 -12.85 0.28
C GLY A 125 -14.99 -14.11 0.20
N LYS A 126 -15.60 -15.24 -0.18
CA LYS A 126 -14.92 -16.55 -0.28
C LYS A 126 -13.76 -16.51 -1.29
N TYR A 127 -13.98 -15.91 -2.45
CA TYR A 127 -12.96 -15.72 -3.50
C TYR A 127 -11.71 -14.99 -2.97
N TRP A 128 -11.91 -13.82 -2.34
CA TRP A 128 -10.80 -13.07 -1.77
C TRP A 128 -10.05 -13.84 -0.69
N ARG A 129 -10.79 -14.58 0.17
CA ARG A 129 -10.15 -15.41 1.22
C ARG A 129 -9.27 -16.49 0.62
N ALA A 130 -9.74 -17.17 -0.44
CA ALA A 130 -8.97 -18.19 -1.14
C ALA A 130 -7.71 -17.61 -1.79
N MET A 131 -7.82 -16.50 -2.53
CA MET A 131 -6.69 -15.80 -3.14
C MET A 131 -5.67 -15.35 -2.08
N ARG A 132 -6.16 -14.81 -0.94
CA ARG A 132 -5.29 -14.41 0.17
C ARG A 132 -4.57 -15.59 0.82
N ALA A 133 -5.22 -16.73 0.93
CA ALA A 133 -4.59 -17.93 1.51
C ALA A 133 -3.40 -18.40 0.67
N VAL A 134 -3.54 -18.44 -0.66
CA VAL A 134 -2.43 -18.77 -1.58
C VAL A 134 -1.26 -17.78 -1.42
N ALA A 135 -1.53 -16.48 -1.44
CA ALA A 135 -0.48 -15.48 -1.27
C ALA A 135 0.20 -15.56 0.10
N HIS A 136 -0.57 -15.77 1.17
CA HIS A 136 -0.06 -15.84 2.53
C HIS A 136 0.89 -17.02 2.72
N GLN A 137 0.59 -18.19 2.15
CA GLN A 137 1.47 -19.37 2.22
C GLN A 137 2.86 -19.10 1.65
N ALA A 138 2.96 -18.30 0.57
CA ALA A 138 4.22 -17.94 -0.06
C ALA A 138 4.97 -16.80 0.64
N LEU A 139 4.33 -16.07 1.57
CA LEU A 139 4.87 -14.84 2.18
C LEU A 139 4.88 -14.89 3.71
N THR A 140 4.86 -16.09 4.30
CA THR A 140 5.09 -16.25 5.75
C THR A 140 6.52 -15.88 6.11
N GLN A 141 6.78 -15.46 7.34
CA GLN A 141 8.13 -15.13 7.80
C GLN A 141 9.12 -16.27 7.51
N LYS A 142 8.75 -17.52 7.81
CA LYS A 142 9.59 -18.70 7.55
C LYS A 142 9.98 -18.84 6.07
N VAL A 143 9.02 -18.62 5.15
CA VAL A 143 9.29 -18.70 3.70
C VAL A 143 10.21 -17.56 3.28
N VAL A 144 9.96 -16.34 3.75
CA VAL A 144 10.79 -15.17 3.44
C VAL A 144 12.22 -15.38 3.92
N ASP A 145 12.41 -15.79 5.15
CA ASP A 145 13.73 -15.96 5.76
C ASP A 145 14.52 -17.17 5.19
N ASN A 146 13.82 -18.21 4.71
CA ASN A 146 14.49 -19.40 4.15
C ASN A 146 14.66 -19.33 2.62
N ASN A 147 13.61 -18.91 1.89
CA ASN A 147 13.61 -19.03 0.43
C ASN A 147 14.05 -17.73 -0.27
N TYR A 148 13.72 -16.55 0.31
CA TYR A 148 13.99 -15.27 -0.36
C TYR A 148 15.20 -14.51 0.21
N ARG A 149 15.75 -14.98 1.33
CA ARG A 149 16.90 -14.36 2.01
C ARG A 149 18.06 -14.06 1.08
N ASN A 150 18.55 -15.07 0.37
CA ASN A 150 19.70 -14.91 -0.51
C ASN A 150 19.44 -13.91 -1.65
N ILE A 151 18.19 -13.92 -2.18
CA ILE A 151 17.79 -12.99 -3.22
C ILE A 151 17.79 -11.55 -2.66
N ILE A 152 17.20 -11.34 -1.46
CA ILE A 152 17.19 -10.03 -0.80
C ILE A 152 18.60 -9.53 -0.55
N GLN A 153 19.47 -10.37 0.01
CA GLN A 153 20.86 -10.02 0.32
C GLN A 153 21.65 -9.66 -0.93
N THR A 154 21.49 -10.41 -2.02
CA THR A 154 22.17 -10.15 -3.30
C THR A 154 21.73 -8.81 -3.89
N GLU A 155 20.42 -8.57 -4.00
CA GLU A 155 19.91 -7.33 -4.60
C GLU A 155 20.23 -6.09 -3.75
N VAL A 156 20.21 -6.23 -2.42
CA VAL A 156 20.61 -5.15 -1.52
C VAL A 156 22.12 -4.88 -1.63
N LYS A 157 22.94 -5.93 -1.79
CA LYS A 157 24.40 -5.78 -2.00
C LYS A 157 24.70 -5.06 -3.33
N ASP A 158 23.98 -5.40 -4.40
CA ASP A 158 24.09 -4.70 -5.67
C ASP A 158 23.70 -3.20 -5.52
N LEU A 159 22.69 -2.89 -4.70
CA LEU A 159 22.34 -1.52 -4.37
C LEU A 159 23.46 -0.80 -3.61
N MET A 160 24.16 -1.48 -2.69
CA MET A 160 25.31 -0.89 -1.98
C MET A 160 26.45 -0.52 -2.94
N ILE A 161 26.70 -1.33 -3.96
CA ILE A 161 27.69 -1.02 -5.00
C ILE A 161 27.27 0.22 -5.80
N LYS A 162 25.98 0.34 -6.16
CA LYS A 162 25.47 1.56 -6.82
C LYS A 162 25.68 2.80 -5.94
N PHE A 163 25.33 2.73 -4.65
CA PHE A 163 25.53 3.83 -3.72
C PHE A 163 27.02 4.18 -3.54
N PHE A 164 27.91 3.19 -3.49
CA PHE A 164 29.34 3.41 -3.44
C PHE A 164 29.87 4.16 -4.68
N ASN A 165 29.39 3.80 -5.86
CA ASN A 165 29.75 4.49 -7.11
C ASN A 165 29.27 5.94 -7.17
N HIS A 166 28.27 6.31 -6.38
CA HIS A 166 27.77 7.69 -6.22
C HIS A 166 28.36 8.41 -4.99
N SER A 167 29.25 7.77 -4.21
CA SER A 167 29.69 8.24 -2.88
C SER A 167 30.34 9.62 -2.85
N SER A 168 30.91 10.07 -3.97
CA SER A 168 31.50 11.42 -4.08
C SER A 168 30.49 12.53 -4.38
N LYS A 169 29.22 12.20 -4.61
CA LYS A 169 28.18 13.13 -5.10
C LYS A 169 26.97 13.14 -4.19
N VAL A 170 26.28 14.26 -4.21
CA VAL A 170 24.93 14.39 -3.64
C VAL A 170 23.92 14.00 -4.71
N PHE A 171 23.11 12.96 -4.48
CA PHE A 171 22.17 12.43 -5.48
C PHE A 171 20.84 12.01 -4.85
N ASP A 172 19.80 11.87 -5.67
CA ASP A 172 18.53 11.30 -5.26
C ASP A 172 18.60 9.75 -5.39
N PRO A 173 18.53 8.99 -4.29
CA PRO A 173 18.66 7.53 -4.33
C PRO A 173 17.41 6.81 -4.84
N THR A 174 16.35 7.54 -5.18
CA THR A 174 15.02 6.97 -5.47
C THR A 174 15.04 6.00 -6.65
N ASP A 175 15.76 6.32 -7.73
CA ASP A 175 15.76 5.49 -8.94
C ASP A 175 16.60 4.23 -8.77
N ASP A 176 17.72 4.31 -8.04
CA ASP A 176 18.54 3.14 -7.71
C ASP A 176 17.77 2.18 -6.80
N MET A 177 17.10 2.70 -5.75
CA MET A 177 16.25 1.90 -4.88
C MET A 177 15.08 1.26 -5.64
N ARG A 178 14.44 2.04 -6.52
CA ARG A 178 13.33 1.52 -7.33
C ARG A 178 13.77 0.40 -8.26
N SER A 179 14.89 0.57 -8.95
CA SER A 179 15.44 -0.46 -9.84
C SER A 179 15.80 -1.72 -9.07
N SER A 180 16.52 -1.60 -7.93
CA SER A 180 16.87 -2.73 -7.08
C SER A 180 15.62 -3.49 -6.56
N LEU A 181 14.58 -2.76 -6.15
CA LEU A 181 13.33 -3.39 -5.70
C LEU A 181 12.55 -4.07 -6.82
N ILE A 182 12.57 -3.51 -8.03
CA ILE A 182 11.97 -4.17 -9.19
C ILE A 182 12.71 -5.47 -9.49
N ASP A 183 14.03 -5.46 -9.51
CA ASP A 183 14.85 -6.63 -9.77
C ASP A 183 14.65 -7.70 -8.68
N LEU A 184 14.60 -7.29 -7.40
CA LEU A 184 14.28 -8.15 -6.27
C LEU A 184 12.90 -8.83 -6.45
N LEU A 185 11.87 -8.05 -6.71
CA LEU A 185 10.51 -8.58 -6.82
C LEU A 185 10.32 -9.43 -8.08
N ALA A 186 10.98 -9.09 -9.19
CA ALA A 186 10.99 -9.90 -10.40
C ALA A 186 11.65 -11.27 -10.13
N THR A 187 12.78 -11.27 -9.44
CA THR A 187 13.50 -12.51 -9.07
C THR A 187 12.69 -13.36 -8.10
N ILE A 188 12.08 -12.77 -7.07
CA ILE A 188 11.20 -13.50 -6.14
C ILE A 188 9.95 -14.02 -6.87
N SER A 189 9.33 -13.17 -7.71
CA SER A 189 8.09 -13.52 -8.37
C SER A 189 8.27 -14.59 -9.45
N TYR A 190 9.20 -14.38 -10.35
CA TYR A 190 9.35 -15.20 -11.56
C TYR A 190 10.70 -15.92 -11.68
N GLY A 191 11.55 -15.92 -10.65
CA GLY A 191 12.85 -16.59 -10.67
C GLY A 191 13.88 -15.94 -11.59
N GLN A 192 13.60 -14.78 -12.17
CA GLN A 192 14.46 -14.13 -13.17
C GLN A 192 14.39 -12.61 -13.12
N LYS A 193 15.47 -11.97 -13.54
CA LYS A 193 15.52 -10.53 -13.79
C LYS A 193 16.16 -10.27 -15.16
N SER A 194 15.70 -9.23 -15.83
CA SER A 194 16.30 -8.71 -17.06
C SER A 194 15.98 -7.24 -17.22
N GLU A 195 16.78 -6.52 -17.99
CA GLU A 195 16.53 -5.10 -18.25
C GLU A 195 15.17 -4.87 -18.92
N LYS A 196 14.78 -5.74 -19.86
CA LYS A 196 13.48 -5.71 -20.51
C LYS A 196 12.34 -5.84 -19.48
N LEU A 197 12.43 -6.83 -18.59
CA LEU A 197 11.43 -7.07 -17.55
C LEU A 197 11.34 -5.90 -16.58
N SER A 198 12.48 -5.36 -16.15
CA SER A 198 12.53 -4.19 -15.26
C SER A 198 11.89 -2.96 -15.88
N GLN A 199 12.08 -2.73 -17.19
CA GLN A 199 11.42 -1.64 -17.91
C GLN A 199 9.90 -1.88 -18.03
N GLN A 200 9.45 -3.10 -18.31
CA GLN A 200 8.04 -3.45 -18.36
C GLN A 200 7.35 -3.23 -17.00
N ILE A 201 7.97 -3.66 -15.90
CA ILE A 201 7.46 -3.43 -14.54
C ILE A 201 7.41 -1.93 -14.20
N LYS A 202 8.39 -1.14 -14.63
CA LYS A 202 8.35 0.33 -14.48
C LYS A 202 7.14 0.94 -15.20
N GLN A 203 6.87 0.50 -16.43
CA GLN A 203 5.71 0.97 -17.21
C GLN A 203 4.38 0.57 -16.55
N MET A 204 4.29 -0.66 -16.05
CA MET A 204 3.14 -1.15 -15.29
C MET A 204 2.90 -0.28 -14.04
N PHE A 205 3.95 0.06 -13.29
CA PHE A 205 3.86 0.93 -12.12
C PHE A 205 3.35 2.33 -12.47
N VAL A 206 3.84 2.92 -13.56
CA VAL A 206 3.34 4.22 -14.07
C VAL A 206 1.87 4.13 -14.47
N GLY A 207 1.47 3.08 -15.19
CA GLY A 207 0.08 2.83 -15.56
C GLY A 207 -0.83 2.68 -14.33
N PHE A 208 -0.41 1.93 -13.33
CA PHE A 208 -1.14 1.79 -12.07
C PHE A 208 -1.28 3.12 -11.31
N ALA A 209 -0.22 3.91 -11.26
CA ALA A 209 -0.26 5.23 -10.63
C ALA A 209 -1.28 6.16 -11.31
N GLN A 210 -1.40 6.09 -12.65
CA GLN A 210 -2.42 6.84 -13.39
C GLN A 210 -3.83 6.35 -13.06
N VAL A 211 -4.04 5.03 -12.92
CA VAL A 211 -5.34 4.46 -12.55
C VAL A 211 -5.74 4.85 -11.13
N LEU A 212 -4.78 4.95 -10.20
CA LEU A 212 -5.02 5.37 -8.82
C LEU A 212 -5.13 6.89 -8.64
N ASN A 213 -4.82 7.69 -9.66
CA ASN A 213 -4.84 9.14 -9.54
C ASN A 213 -6.27 9.65 -9.25
N PRO A 214 -6.51 10.33 -8.10
CA PRO A 214 -7.82 10.87 -7.76
C PRO A 214 -8.40 11.80 -8.84
N GLY A 215 -7.54 12.53 -9.58
CA GLY A 215 -7.96 13.38 -10.68
C GLY A 215 -8.65 12.64 -11.83
N ASN A 216 -8.37 11.34 -11.99
CA ASN A 216 -9.00 10.49 -12.99
C ASN A 216 -10.30 9.85 -12.49
N SER A 217 -10.60 9.95 -11.20
CA SER A 217 -11.75 9.29 -10.56
C SER A 217 -12.97 10.20 -10.42
N TYR A 218 -12.94 11.44 -10.93
CA TYR A 218 -14.08 12.36 -10.79
C TYR A 218 -15.38 11.81 -11.39
N PHE A 219 -15.27 10.98 -12.41
CA PHE A 219 -16.45 10.40 -13.09
C PHE A 219 -17.15 9.35 -12.23
N GLU A 220 -16.43 8.68 -11.35
CA GLU A 220 -16.98 7.70 -10.41
C GLU A 220 -17.92 8.35 -9.38
N MET A 221 -17.73 9.65 -9.14
CA MET A 221 -18.61 10.43 -8.28
C MET A 221 -19.99 10.68 -8.86
N PHE A 222 -20.14 10.47 -10.16
CA PHE A 222 -21.35 10.76 -10.92
C PHE A 222 -21.82 9.53 -11.70
N PRO A 223 -22.45 8.53 -11.04
CA PRO A 223 -22.83 7.25 -11.65
C PRO A 223 -23.71 7.34 -12.91
N TRP A 224 -24.37 8.49 -13.12
CA TRP A 224 -25.19 8.74 -14.30
C TRP A 224 -24.37 8.98 -15.59
N ILE A 225 -23.08 9.32 -15.49
CA ILE A 225 -22.21 9.53 -16.65
C ILE A 225 -22.06 8.25 -17.47
N LYS A 226 -22.09 7.08 -16.84
CA LYS A 226 -22.01 5.79 -17.52
C LYS A 226 -23.14 5.52 -18.53
N TYR A 227 -24.26 6.25 -18.43
CA TYR A 227 -25.37 6.12 -19.36
C TYR A 227 -25.21 6.98 -20.62
N ILE A 228 -24.15 7.79 -20.72
CA ILE A 228 -23.81 8.56 -21.92
C ILE A 228 -23.08 7.63 -22.89
N PRO A 229 -23.61 7.35 -24.09
CA PRO A 229 -22.99 6.43 -25.04
C PRO A 229 -21.53 6.81 -25.36
N PHE A 230 -20.65 5.83 -25.45
CA PHE A 230 -19.23 5.94 -25.81
C PHE A 230 -18.36 6.76 -24.85
N ILE A 231 -18.91 7.40 -23.83
CA ILE A 231 -18.17 8.26 -22.90
C ILE A 231 -17.17 7.43 -22.06
N ASP A 232 -17.54 6.19 -21.73
CA ASP A 232 -16.73 5.26 -20.94
C ASP A 232 -15.37 5.01 -21.58
N LYS A 233 -15.33 4.75 -22.90
CA LYS A 233 -14.07 4.51 -23.64
C LYS A 233 -13.14 5.72 -23.64
N ILE A 234 -13.70 6.92 -23.65
CA ILE A 234 -12.93 8.18 -23.60
C ILE A 234 -12.41 8.38 -22.18
N LEU A 235 -13.29 8.32 -21.18
CA LEU A 235 -12.99 8.61 -19.78
C LEU A 235 -12.01 7.60 -19.18
N TYR A 236 -12.12 6.33 -19.52
CA TYR A 236 -11.29 5.25 -18.99
C TYR A 236 -10.18 4.80 -19.95
N SER A 237 -9.91 5.55 -21.03
CA SER A 237 -8.85 5.21 -22.01
C SER A 237 -7.49 4.92 -21.35
N TYR A 238 -7.15 5.67 -20.32
CA TYR A 238 -5.92 5.47 -19.53
C TYR A 238 -5.92 4.12 -18.80
N ALA A 239 -7.06 3.67 -18.27
CA ALA A 239 -7.19 2.39 -17.56
C ALA A 239 -7.11 1.21 -18.53
N TYR A 240 -7.75 1.31 -19.71
CA TYR A 240 -7.64 0.31 -20.78
C TYR A 240 -6.20 0.20 -21.28
N LYS A 241 -5.50 1.33 -21.47
CA LYS A 241 -4.10 1.33 -21.89
C LYS A 241 -3.19 0.66 -20.86
N ALA A 242 -3.37 1.02 -19.57
CA ALA A 242 -2.62 0.41 -18.49
C ALA A 242 -2.89 -1.11 -18.37
N LYS A 243 -4.15 -1.52 -18.55
CA LYS A 243 -4.56 -2.92 -18.55
C LYS A 243 -3.94 -3.71 -19.69
N TYR A 244 -3.95 -3.16 -20.91
CA TYR A 244 -3.35 -3.82 -22.06
C TYR A 244 -1.85 -4.12 -21.86
N LEU A 245 -1.08 -3.13 -21.38
CA LEU A 245 0.34 -3.31 -21.09
C LEU A 245 0.58 -4.36 -19.99
N LEU A 246 -0.28 -4.36 -18.97
CA LEU A 246 -0.25 -5.31 -17.88
C LEU A 246 -0.49 -6.74 -18.36
N ASP A 247 -1.51 -6.94 -19.19
CA ASP A 247 -1.89 -8.27 -19.69
C ASP A 247 -0.84 -8.86 -20.63
N ASP A 248 -0.31 -8.06 -21.54
CA ASP A 248 0.73 -8.49 -22.47
C ASP A 248 1.97 -8.99 -21.73
N MET A 249 2.47 -8.19 -20.79
CA MET A 249 3.60 -8.61 -19.95
C MET A 249 3.30 -9.87 -19.15
N SER A 250 2.13 -9.93 -18.51
CA SER A 250 1.78 -11.04 -17.61
C SER A 250 1.62 -12.37 -18.35
N LYS A 251 1.09 -12.33 -19.58
CA LYS A 251 0.99 -13.53 -20.45
C LYS A 251 2.36 -14.03 -20.83
N GLN A 252 3.27 -13.16 -21.28
CA GLN A 252 4.64 -13.53 -21.60
C GLN A 252 5.33 -14.20 -20.40
N LEU A 253 5.21 -13.59 -19.20
CA LEU A 253 5.82 -14.13 -17.97
C LEU A 253 5.22 -15.49 -17.57
N LEU A 254 3.93 -15.71 -17.79
CA LEU A 254 3.28 -17.00 -17.51
C LEU A 254 3.77 -18.08 -18.48
N GLU A 255 3.90 -17.76 -19.77
CA GLU A 255 4.41 -18.67 -20.79
C GLU A 255 5.87 -19.06 -20.50
N ASP A 256 6.72 -18.07 -20.19
CA ASP A 256 8.11 -18.30 -19.80
C ASP A 256 8.23 -19.18 -18.55
N LEU A 257 7.37 -18.95 -17.55
CA LEU A 257 7.32 -19.77 -16.33
C LEU A 257 6.92 -21.22 -16.65
N ARG A 258 5.90 -21.41 -17.47
CA ARG A 258 5.45 -22.75 -17.89
C ARG A 258 6.53 -23.53 -18.64
N GLN A 259 7.28 -22.83 -19.49
CA GLN A 259 8.39 -23.46 -20.21
C GLN A 259 9.48 -23.91 -19.24
N ARG A 260 9.90 -23.05 -18.30
CA ARG A 260 10.93 -23.40 -17.29
C ARG A 260 10.47 -24.54 -16.38
N LEU A 261 9.20 -24.56 -15.97
CA LEU A 261 8.66 -25.66 -15.16
C LEU A 261 8.69 -27.01 -15.92
N LYS A 262 8.50 -27.01 -17.24
CA LYS A 262 8.63 -28.23 -18.07
C LYS A 262 10.09 -28.67 -18.18
N GLU A 263 11.02 -27.73 -18.30
CA GLU A 263 12.46 -28.01 -18.44
C GLU A 263 13.09 -28.53 -17.14
N ASN A 264 12.53 -28.13 -15.97
CA ASN A 264 13.04 -28.44 -14.64
C ASN A 264 12.17 -29.46 -13.86
N ASP A 265 11.43 -30.33 -14.54
CA ASP A 265 10.55 -31.33 -13.91
C ASP A 265 9.59 -30.78 -12.85
N GLY A 266 9.16 -29.50 -13.02
CA GLY A 266 8.25 -28.82 -12.10
C GLY A 266 8.90 -28.21 -10.86
N GLU A 267 10.22 -28.23 -10.74
CA GLU A 267 10.95 -27.66 -9.61
C GLU A 267 11.35 -26.21 -9.88
N GLU A 268 10.64 -25.26 -9.30
CA GLU A 268 11.00 -23.84 -9.24
C GLU A 268 10.50 -23.20 -7.94
N ASN A 269 11.39 -22.50 -7.23
CA ASN A 269 11.11 -21.85 -5.94
C ASN A 269 10.74 -20.37 -6.09
N SER A 270 9.96 -20.02 -7.11
CA SER A 270 9.44 -18.64 -7.27
C SER A 270 8.04 -18.50 -6.67
N PHE A 271 7.67 -17.25 -6.33
CA PHE A 271 6.31 -16.93 -5.87
C PHE A 271 5.26 -17.33 -6.91
N ALA A 272 5.52 -17.07 -8.20
CA ALA A 272 4.62 -17.41 -9.29
C ALA A 272 4.46 -18.93 -9.45
N ALA A 273 5.53 -19.72 -9.31
CA ALA A 273 5.45 -21.18 -9.33
C ALA A 273 4.60 -21.71 -8.16
N HIS A 274 4.79 -21.15 -6.96
CA HIS A 274 3.96 -21.47 -5.80
C HIS A 274 2.48 -21.14 -6.04
N VAL A 275 2.19 -19.95 -6.59
CA VAL A 275 0.82 -19.51 -6.91
C VAL A 275 0.19 -20.42 -7.95
N LEU A 276 0.90 -20.74 -9.03
CA LEU A 276 0.40 -21.60 -10.11
C LEU A 276 0.03 -23.00 -9.56
N LYS A 277 0.90 -23.59 -8.75
CA LYS A 277 0.70 -24.90 -8.13
C LYS A 277 -0.51 -24.91 -7.19
N ASN A 278 -0.65 -23.88 -6.34
CA ASN A 278 -1.70 -23.86 -5.32
C ASN A 278 -3.06 -23.35 -5.82
N MET A 279 -3.11 -22.71 -6.98
CA MET A 279 -4.36 -22.34 -7.62
C MET A 279 -4.98 -23.47 -8.42
N ASN A 280 -4.28 -24.60 -8.67
CA ASN A 280 -4.74 -25.72 -9.50
C ASN A 280 -5.33 -25.24 -10.83
N ILE A 281 -4.63 -24.34 -11.51
CA ILE A 281 -5.14 -23.72 -12.73
C ILE A 281 -5.22 -24.78 -13.81
N SER A 282 -6.44 -25.03 -14.29
CA SER A 282 -6.69 -25.88 -15.47
C SER A 282 -6.00 -25.29 -16.69
N THR A 283 -5.37 -26.15 -17.48
CA THR A 283 -4.73 -25.76 -18.73
C THR A 283 -5.74 -25.49 -19.86
N ASP A 284 -7.01 -25.78 -19.65
CA ASP A 284 -8.07 -25.55 -20.64
C ASP A 284 -8.64 -24.12 -20.48
N ILE A 285 -8.48 -23.34 -21.52
CA ILE A 285 -8.93 -21.96 -21.64
C ILE A 285 -10.46 -21.93 -21.70
N ALA A 286 -11.11 -21.66 -20.59
CA ALA A 286 -12.51 -21.28 -20.56
C ALA A 286 -12.68 -20.01 -19.74
N THR A 287 -12.61 -18.88 -20.42
CA THR A 287 -12.99 -17.58 -19.85
C THR A 287 -14.50 -17.54 -19.61
N LYS A 288 -14.94 -17.91 -18.41
CA LYS A 288 -16.27 -17.52 -17.93
C LYS A 288 -16.17 -16.20 -17.19
N PRO A 289 -17.03 -15.22 -17.51
CA PRO A 289 -17.15 -14.01 -16.71
C PRO A 289 -17.51 -14.37 -15.28
N TYR A 290 -16.92 -13.67 -14.31
CA TYR A 290 -17.32 -13.73 -12.90
C TYR A 290 -18.77 -13.27 -12.80
N GLU A 291 -19.71 -14.18 -12.72
CA GLU A 291 -21.07 -13.90 -12.30
C GLU A 291 -21.12 -13.79 -10.78
N ASP A 292 -21.73 -12.72 -10.33
CA ASP A 292 -21.85 -12.23 -8.97
C ASP A 292 -22.48 -13.27 -8.03
N SER A 293 -21.66 -14.15 -7.46
CA SER A 293 -22.11 -15.05 -6.39
C SER A 293 -22.02 -14.33 -5.04
N LEU A 294 -22.76 -13.23 -4.90
CA LEU A 294 -23.11 -12.64 -3.61
C LEU A 294 -24.19 -13.48 -2.93
N GLU A 295 -24.00 -14.78 -2.84
CA GLU A 295 -24.89 -15.64 -2.06
C GLU A 295 -24.34 -15.84 -0.64
N ASN A 296 -25.25 -15.70 0.28
CA ASN A 296 -25.19 -15.78 1.73
C ASN A 296 -24.06 -16.63 2.32
N ASP A 297 -23.38 -16.06 3.30
CA ASP A 297 -22.16 -16.51 3.99
C ASP A 297 -22.38 -17.72 4.94
N ASP A 298 -23.55 -18.36 4.96
CA ASP A 298 -23.93 -19.36 5.98
C ASP A 298 -23.89 -20.83 5.52
N ASP A 299 -23.44 -21.11 4.27
CA ASP A 299 -23.32 -22.51 3.83
C ASP A 299 -21.86 -22.96 3.79
N ASP A 300 -21.51 -23.83 4.75
CA ASP A 300 -20.18 -24.41 5.01
C ASP A 300 -19.81 -25.53 4.03
N SER A 301 -20.39 -25.56 2.83
CA SER A 301 -20.04 -26.52 1.80
C SER A 301 -18.72 -26.09 1.13
N LYS A 302 -17.73 -26.98 1.19
CA LYS A 302 -16.41 -26.95 0.55
C LYS A 302 -16.54 -26.94 -1.00
N LYS A 303 -17.04 -25.88 -1.59
CA LYS A 303 -16.85 -25.66 -3.03
C LYS A 303 -15.45 -25.10 -3.22
N ASN A 304 -14.54 -25.92 -3.75
CA ASN A 304 -13.21 -25.48 -4.16
C ASN A 304 -13.39 -24.40 -5.23
N PHE A 305 -12.81 -23.21 -5.02
CA PHE A 305 -12.72 -22.21 -6.06
C PHE A 305 -11.79 -22.71 -7.16
N VAL A 306 -12.25 -22.65 -8.39
CA VAL A 306 -11.42 -22.89 -9.57
C VAL A 306 -10.87 -21.52 -10.00
N PHE A 307 -9.59 -21.30 -9.81
CA PHE A 307 -8.89 -20.12 -10.28
C PHE A 307 -8.54 -20.27 -11.77
N ASP A 308 -8.50 -19.15 -12.49
CA ASP A 308 -8.06 -19.09 -13.87
C ASP A 308 -6.72 -18.31 -14.03
N GLU A 309 -6.24 -18.22 -15.27
CA GLU A 309 -5.00 -17.48 -15.55
C GLU A 309 -5.09 -15.99 -15.22
N VAL A 310 -6.27 -15.39 -15.32
CA VAL A 310 -6.47 -13.97 -14.95
C VAL A 310 -6.32 -13.80 -13.44
N ASP A 311 -6.76 -14.77 -12.65
CA ASP A 311 -6.56 -14.77 -11.18
C ASP A 311 -5.07 -14.87 -10.82
N PHE A 312 -4.36 -15.78 -11.50
CA PHE A 312 -2.91 -15.91 -11.37
C PHE A 312 -2.18 -14.60 -11.70
N MET A 313 -2.46 -14.04 -12.88
CA MET A 313 -1.88 -12.77 -13.31
C MET A 313 -2.21 -11.64 -12.35
N GLY A 314 -3.47 -11.56 -11.89
CA GLY A 314 -3.92 -10.54 -10.96
C GLY A 314 -3.19 -10.58 -9.61
N LEU A 315 -2.87 -11.77 -9.10
CA LEU A 315 -2.13 -11.93 -7.85
C LEU A 315 -0.66 -11.56 -8.00
N ASN A 316 0.01 -12.05 -9.07
CA ASN A 316 1.42 -11.71 -9.34
C ASN A 316 1.62 -10.22 -9.64
N ASN A 317 0.72 -9.62 -10.41
CA ASN A 317 0.75 -8.19 -10.70
C ASN A 317 0.58 -7.34 -9.44
N ALA A 318 -0.34 -7.75 -8.56
CA ALA A 318 -0.50 -7.08 -7.26
C ALA A 318 0.77 -7.17 -6.41
N PHE A 319 1.47 -8.31 -6.43
CA PHE A 319 2.75 -8.48 -5.74
C PHE A 319 3.82 -7.51 -6.24
N LEU A 320 4.04 -7.44 -7.56
CA LEU A 320 5.04 -6.57 -8.19
C LEU A 320 4.75 -5.07 -7.93
N VAL A 321 3.50 -4.65 -8.15
CA VAL A 321 3.12 -3.23 -8.03
C VAL A 321 3.12 -2.77 -6.58
N ALA A 322 2.51 -3.54 -5.68
CA ALA A 322 2.38 -3.14 -4.28
C ALA A 322 3.74 -3.14 -3.56
N GLY A 323 4.60 -4.11 -3.86
CA GLY A 323 5.90 -4.25 -3.21
C GLY A 323 6.90 -3.15 -3.60
N THR A 324 6.87 -2.67 -4.84
CA THR A 324 7.83 -1.66 -5.30
C THR A 324 7.58 -0.28 -4.67
N GLY A 325 6.40 0.29 -4.88
CA GLY A 325 6.14 1.69 -4.55
C GLY A 325 6.14 1.99 -3.05
N THR A 326 5.58 1.09 -2.26
CA THR A 326 5.47 1.26 -0.81
C THR A 326 6.81 1.11 -0.10
N THR A 327 7.66 0.19 -0.55
CA THR A 327 9.00 -0.02 0.03
C THR A 327 9.95 1.13 -0.33
N VAL A 328 9.91 1.65 -1.57
CA VAL A 328 10.65 2.88 -1.93
C VAL A 328 10.21 4.05 -1.05
N ALA A 329 8.91 4.23 -0.83
CA ALA A 329 8.39 5.29 0.03
C ALA A 329 8.89 5.15 1.48
N ALA A 330 8.89 3.93 2.03
CA ALA A 330 9.39 3.64 3.37
C ALA A 330 10.89 3.96 3.49
N LEU A 331 11.73 3.50 2.55
CA LEU A 331 13.17 3.80 2.53
C LEU A 331 13.43 5.29 2.42
N ARG A 332 12.70 6.00 1.57
CA ARG A 332 12.84 7.47 1.47
C ARG A 332 12.53 8.17 2.79
N TRP A 333 11.53 7.73 3.53
CA TRP A 333 11.23 8.27 4.85
C TRP A 333 12.32 7.92 5.86
N ILE A 334 12.80 6.68 5.87
CA ILE A 334 13.88 6.26 6.78
C ILE A 334 15.14 7.11 6.54
N TRP A 335 15.55 7.31 5.28
CA TRP A 335 16.73 8.14 4.98
C TRP A 335 16.53 9.59 5.39
N ALA A 336 15.35 10.18 5.12
CA ALA A 336 15.06 11.55 5.53
C ALA A 336 15.04 11.72 7.06
N LEU A 337 14.58 10.72 7.78
CA LEU A 337 14.59 10.71 9.25
C LEU A 337 16.00 10.57 9.79
N LEU A 338 16.77 9.60 9.31
CA LEU A 338 18.13 9.33 9.79
C LEU A 338 19.09 10.50 9.54
N VAL A 339 18.96 11.17 8.40
CA VAL A 339 19.82 12.32 8.09
C VAL A 339 19.46 13.56 8.92
N ASN A 340 18.20 13.70 9.33
CA ASN A 340 17.78 14.75 10.25
C ASN A 340 18.07 14.42 11.73
N HIS A 341 18.33 13.13 12.05
CA HIS A 341 18.60 12.61 13.37
C HIS A 341 19.93 11.81 13.41
N PRO A 342 21.09 12.48 13.23
CA PRO A 342 22.39 11.80 13.14
C PRO A 342 22.77 11.05 14.43
N GLU A 343 22.18 11.42 15.58
CA GLU A 343 22.33 10.70 16.84
C GLU A 343 21.69 9.30 16.77
N VAL A 344 20.53 9.15 16.11
CA VAL A 344 19.88 7.86 15.88
C VAL A 344 20.72 7.00 14.96
N GLN A 345 21.23 7.60 13.87
CA GLN A 345 22.12 6.90 12.94
C GLN A 345 23.35 6.33 13.66
N ARG A 346 24.03 7.14 14.51
CA ARG A 346 25.20 6.70 15.27
C ARG A 346 24.89 5.57 16.26
N LYS A 347 23.71 5.61 16.91
CA LYS A 347 23.31 4.52 17.82
C LYS A 347 23.14 3.20 17.08
N ILE A 348 22.50 3.21 15.91
CA ILE A 348 22.35 2.01 15.07
C ILE A 348 23.73 1.50 14.59
N GLN A 349 24.59 2.40 14.13
CA GLN A 349 25.93 2.03 13.69
C GLN A 349 26.75 1.39 14.81
N LYS A 350 26.67 1.93 16.04
CA LYS A 350 27.31 1.34 17.20
C LYS A 350 26.79 -0.08 17.48
N GLU A 351 25.49 -0.27 17.46
CA GLU A 351 24.84 -1.59 17.65
C GLU A 351 25.31 -2.60 16.57
N LEU A 352 25.34 -2.17 15.30
CA LEU A 352 25.84 -2.98 14.20
C LEU A 352 27.34 -3.33 14.37
N ASP A 353 28.18 -2.38 14.78
CA ASP A 353 29.60 -2.60 14.98
C ASP A 353 29.86 -3.60 16.13
N GLU A 354 29.12 -3.49 17.22
CA GLU A 354 29.20 -4.43 18.35
C GLU A 354 28.74 -5.85 17.96
N CYS A 355 27.67 -5.95 17.16
CA CYS A 355 27.11 -7.23 16.75
C CYS A 355 27.94 -7.92 15.66
N LEU A 356 28.42 -7.16 14.65
CA LEU A 356 29.00 -7.72 13.42
C LEU A 356 30.53 -7.69 13.39
N GLN A 357 31.17 -6.89 14.23
CA GLN A 357 32.62 -6.69 14.30
C GLN A 357 33.24 -6.30 12.93
N GLY A 358 32.45 -5.69 12.05
CA GLY A 358 32.87 -5.18 10.74
C GLY A 358 33.20 -6.22 9.67
N ASN A 359 32.89 -7.51 9.91
CA ASN A 359 33.35 -8.62 9.06
C ASN A 359 32.27 -9.20 8.14
N ARG A 360 31.00 -8.91 8.39
CA ARG A 360 29.85 -9.43 7.63
C ARG A 360 28.67 -8.47 7.66
N PHE A 361 27.65 -8.77 6.89
CA PHE A 361 26.36 -8.09 6.96
C PHE A 361 25.43 -8.69 8.03
N PRO A 362 24.45 -7.92 8.53
CA PRO A 362 23.43 -8.46 9.42
C PRO A 362 22.53 -9.46 8.70
N THR A 363 22.12 -10.47 9.44
CA THR A 363 21.26 -11.56 8.98
C THR A 363 20.04 -11.69 9.90
N PRO A 364 19.01 -12.47 9.55
CA PRO A 364 17.84 -12.68 10.41
C PRO A 364 18.19 -13.23 11.81
N GLU A 365 19.29 -13.97 11.93
CA GLU A 365 19.77 -14.51 13.20
C GLU A 365 20.26 -13.43 14.17
N ASP A 366 20.60 -12.25 13.64
CA ASP A 366 21.07 -11.10 14.42
C ASP A 366 19.93 -10.23 14.96
N ASP A 367 18.69 -10.45 14.53
CA ASP A 367 17.55 -9.57 14.88
C ASP A 367 17.42 -9.35 16.40
N SER A 368 17.68 -10.38 17.22
CA SER A 368 17.64 -10.27 18.68
C SER A 368 18.74 -9.39 19.28
N ASN A 369 19.83 -9.16 18.52
CA ASN A 369 20.98 -8.36 18.92
C ASN A 369 20.98 -6.96 18.28
N LEU A 370 19.93 -6.63 17.50
CA LEU A 370 19.76 -5.37 16.79
C LEU A 370 18.45 -4.65 17.18
N PRO A 371 18.12 -4.57 18.49
CA PRO A 371 16.84 -3.99 18.93
C PRO A 371 16.68 -2.51 18.56
N TYR A 372 17.75 -1.71 18.53
CA TYR A 372 17.67 -0.30 18.19
C TYR A 372 17.41 -0.07 16.69
N LEU A 373 18.03 -0.87 15.81
CA LEU A 373 17.74 -0.89 14.38
C LEU A 373 16.26 -1.22 14.15
N LEU A 374 15.76 -2.29 14.76
CA LEU A 374 14.37 -2.72 14.60
C LEU A 374 13.37 -1.68 15.17
N ALA A 375 13.67 -1.10 16.32
CA ALA A 375 12.90 -0.02 16.93
C ALA A 375 12.84 1.22 16.02
N THR A 376 13.98 1.57 15.39
CA THR A 376 14.05 2.70 14.45
C THR A 376 13.18 2.48 13.22
N ILE A 377 13.14 1.28 12.66
CA ILE A 377 12.28 0.94 11.52
C ILE A 377 10.81 1.03 11.93
N LYS A 378 10.42 0.47 13.09
CA LYS A 378 9.07 0.58 13.63
C LYS A 378 8.67 2.04 13.86
N GLU A 379 9.55 2.83 14.45
CA GLU A 379 9.30 4.25 14.70
C GLU A 379 9.17 5.05 13.39
N SER A 380 9.94 4.69 12.36
CA SER A 380 9.79 5.32 11.04
C SER A 380 8.39 5.07 10.47
N PHE A 381 7.85 3.87 10.62
CA PHE A 381 6.48 3.55 10.22
C PHE A 381 5.41 4.26 11.05
N ARG A 382 5.66 4.47 12.35
CA ARG A 382 4.75 5.25 13.18
C ARG A 382 4.77 6.72 12.80
N PHE A 383 5.96 7.30 12.71
CA PHE A 383 6.14 8.75 12.55
C PHE A 383 5.85 9.21 11.12
N ARG A 384 6.28 8.41 10.12
CA ARG A 384 6.08 8.70 8.68
C ARG A 384 5.77 7.42 7.91
N PRO A 385 4.56 6.86 8.05
CA PRO A 385 4.17 5.70 7.25
C PRO A 385 4.16 6.01 5.75
N ALA A 386 4.46 5.03 4.92
CA ALA A 386 4.39 5.16 3.46
C ALA A 386 2.97 5.52 2.96
N LEU A 387 1.95 5.13 3.71
CA LEU A 387 0.56 5.52 3.52
C LEU A 387 0.00 5.95 4.87
N ASN A 388 -0.46 7.18 5.00
CA ASN A 388 -1.08 7.69 6.22
C ASN A 388 -2.60 7.46 6.31
N LEU A 389 -3.18 6.96 5.23
CA LEU A 389 -4.57 6.53 5.16
C LEU A 389 -4.64 5.07 4.74
N LEU A 390 -5.59 4.34 5.29
CA LEU A 390 -5.93 3.01 4.83
C LEU A 390 -6.48 3.06 3.40
N LEU A 391 -6.19 2.04 2.59
CA LEU A 391 -6.92 1.85 1.33
C LEU A 391 -8.42 1.78 1.63
N LYS A 392 -9.24 2.48 0.84
CA LYS A 392 -10.69 2.57 1.04
C LYS A 392 -11.30 1.20 1.28
N HIS A 393 -12.10 1.08 2.34
CA HIS A 393 -12.95 -0.08 2.61
C HIS A 393 -14.41 0.25 2.27
N SER A 394 -15.25 -0.76 2.23
CA SER A 394 -16.70 -0.57 2.20
C SER A 394 -17.40 -1.57 3.11
N THR A 395 -18.62 -1.20 3.51
CA THR A 395 -19.49 -2.06 4.30
C THR A 395 -20.18 -3.09 3.41
N THR A 396 -20.32 -4.33 3.92
CA THR A 396 -21.01 -5.44 3.23
C THR A 396 -22.51 -5.50 3.56
N LYS A 397 -22.93 -4.81 4.62
CA LYS A 397 -24.33 -4.69 5.06
C LYS A 397 -24.49 -3.47 5.97
N ASP A 398 -25.74 -3.13 6.27
CA ASP A 398 -26.07 -2.11 7.26
C ASP A 398 -25.51 -2.48 8.63
N ASP A 399 -25.07 -1.47 9.39
CA ASP A 399 -24.63 -1.63 10.77
C ASP A 399 -25.07 -0.45 11.63
N ILE A 400 -25.17 -0.69 12.94
CA ILE A 400 -25.40 0.34 13.95
C ILE A 400 -24.19 0.36 14.88
N TYR A 401 -23.49 1.49 14.90
CA TYR A 401 -22.32 1.69 15.74
C TYR A 401 -22.49 2.91 16.64
N ARG A 402 -22.49 2.70 17.96
CA ARG A 402 -22.69 3.77 18.97
C ARG A 402 -23.97 4.61 18.72
N GLY A 403 -25.04 3.96 18.23
CA GLY A 403 -26.32 4.62 17.89
C GLY A 403 -26.34 5.25 16.49
N TYR A 404 -25.23 5.33 15.78
CA TYR A 404 -25.18 5.82 14.40
C TYR A 404 -25.52 4.72 13.42
N TYR A 405 -26.38 5.03 12.45
CA TYR A 405 -26.66 4.15 11.33
C TYR A 405 -25.59 4.30 10.24
N ILE A 406 -25.00 3.18 9.85
CA ILE A 406 -23.99 3.06 8.80
C ILE A 406 -24.57 2.17 7.70
N PRO A 407 -24.95 2.76 6.54
CA PRO A 407 -25.52 2.00 5.43
C PRO A 407 -24.57 0.98 4.82
N GLU A 408 -25.10 -0.06 4.21
CA GLU A 408 -24.38 -0.94 3.29
C GLU A 408 -23.74 -0.12 2.15
N LYS A 409 -22.61 -0.60 1.63
CA LYS A 409 -21.83 0.06 0.56
C LYS A 409 -21.30 1.45 0.91
N SER A 410 -21.32 1.85 2.19
CA SER A 410 -20.62 3.06 2.63
C SER A 410 -19.13 2.91 2.44
N VAL A 411 -18.48 3.94 1.88
CA VAL A 411 -17.02 3.98 1.74
C VAL A 411 -16.41 4.38 3.09
N ILE A 412 -15.49 3.57 3.60
CA ILE A 412 -14.82 3.79 4.88
C ILE A 412 -13.39 4.27 4.62
N ILE A 413 -13.06 5.43 5.18
CA ILE A 413 -11.72 6.01 5.14
C ILE A 413 -11.20 6.12 6.57
N ALA A 414 -10.10 5.46 6.87
CA ALA A 414 -9.48 5.46 8.19
C ALA A 414 -8.12 6.16 8.14
N SER A 415 -7.91 7.10 9.06
CA SER A 415 -6.63 7.80 9.26
C SER A 415 -5.83 7.12 10.36
N PHE A 416 -4.62 6.69 10.05
CA PHE A 416 -3.70 6.10 11.04
C PHE A 416 -3.11 7.15 11.98
N LYS A 417 -3.18 8.43 11.63
CA LYS A 417 -2.60 9.51 12.42
C LYS A 417 -3.08 9.49 13.87
N SER A 418 -4.38 9.23 14.10
CA SER A 418 -4.94 9.19 15.46
C SER A 418 -4.30 8.12 16.35
N ALA A 419 -3.92 6.96 15.77
CA ALA A 419 -3.18 5.95 16.50
C ALA A 419 -1.73 6.36 16.71
N HIS A 420 -1.08 6.83 15.65
CA HIS A 420 0.36 7.11 15.64
C HIS A 420 0.77 8.36 16.45
N THR A 421 -0.17 9.29 16.67
CA THR A 421 0.08 10.52 17.46
C THR A 421 -0.70 10.57 18.78
N SER A 422 -1.17 9.43 19.27
CA SER A 422 -1.92 9.34 20.52
C SER A 422 -1.00 9.49 21.75
N GLU A 423 -1.22 10.50 22.57
CA GLU A 423 -0.53 10.69 23.86
C GLU A 423 -0.84 9.57 24.87
N LYS A 424 -1.93 8.83 24.67
CA LYS A 424 -2.25 7.65 25.48
C LYS A 424 -1.34 6.45 25.16
N LEU A 425 -0.80 6.39 23.94
CA LEU A 425 0.02 5.28 23.46
C LEU A 425 1.52 5.61 23.47
N PHE A 426 1.87 6.88 23.27
CA PHE A 426 3.26 7.34 23.11
C PHE A 426 3.50 8.59 23.93
N GLU A 427 4.59 8.64 24.69
CA GLU A 427 4.94 9.79 25.55
C GLU A 427 5.36 11.06 24.78
N ARG A 428 5.95 10.88 23.60
CA ARG A 428 6.42 11.95 22.69
C ARG A 428 5.86 11.75 21.29
N PRO A 429 4.54 11.78 21.10
CA PRO A 429 3.92 11.30 19.86
C PRO A 429 4.32 12.09 18.62
N ASN A 430 4.75 13.34 18.78
CA ASN A 430 5.13 14.24 17.69
C ASN A 430 6.65 14.28 17.42
N GLU A 431 7.44 13.46 18.11
CA GLU A 431 8.88 13.33 17.92
C GLU A 431 9.22 11.99 17.27
N PHE A 432 10.31 11.95 16.52
CA PHE A 432 10.91 10.71 16.04
C PHE A 432 11.79 10.14 17.14
N TYR A 433 11.29 9.13 17.84
CA TYR A 433 11.87 8.62 19.08
C TYR A 433 11.84 7.08 19.10
N PRO A 434 12.86 6.40 18.56
CA PRO A 434 12.91 4.94 18.48
C PRO A 434 12.70 4.21 19.80
N GLU A 435 13.03 4.85 20.91
CA GLU A 435 12.89 4.34 22.29
C GLU A 435 11.42 4.03 22.67
N HIS A 436 10.43 4.52 21.89
CA HIS A 436 9.04 4.08 22.03
C HIS A 436 8.88 2.56 21.98
N TYR A 437 9.72 1.88 21.20
CA TYR A 437 9.68 0.44 20.98
C TYR A 437 10.68 -0.36 21.77
N LEU A 438 11.45 0.29 22.67
CA LEU A 438 12.41 -0.36 23.57
C LEU A 438 11.88 -0.40 25.00
N ASP A 439 12.16 -1.48 25.71
CA ASP A 439 11.92 -1.60 27.13
C ASP A 439 13.06 -0.90 27.95
N GLU A 440 12.95 -0.93 29.27
CA GLU A 440 13.94 -0.34 30.18
C GLU A 440 15.35 -0.97 30.09
N ASN A 441 15.44 -2.20 29.54
CA ASN A 441 16.69 -2.91 29.31
C ASN A 441 17.24 -2.71 27.89
N GLY A 442 16.63 -1.83 27.07
CA GLY A 442 17.00 -1.58 25.69
C GLY A 442 16.62 -2.69 24.72
N LYS A 443 15.78 -3.66 25.14
CA LYS A 443 15.29 -4.73 24.26
C LYS A 443 14.02 -4.30 23.54
N LEU A 444 13.79 -4.86 22.36
CA LEU A 444 12.57 -4.61 21.62
C LEU A 444 11.35 -5.07 22.41
N LYS A 445 10.38 -4.17 22.62
CA LYS A 445 9.10 -4.49 23.25
C LYS A 445 8.36 -5.57 22.49
N LYS A 446 7.65 -6.43 23.19
CA LYS A 446 6.75 -7.42 22.57
C LYS A 446 5.68 -6.71 21.74
N TYR A 447 5.19 -7.41 20.71
CA TYR A 447 4.10 -6.93 19.88
C TYR A 447 2.91 -6.47 20.72
N ASP A 448 2.38 -5.30 20.39
CA ASP A 448 1.17 -4.73 20.99
C ASP A 448 0.28 -4.19 19.87
N GLU A 449 -0.96 -4.69 19.79
CA GLU A 449 -1.90 -4.34 18.71
C GLU A 449 -2.14 -2.82 18.58
N LEU A 450 -2.04 -2.07 19.66
CA LEU A 450 -2.28 -0.62 19.65
C LEU A 450 -1.03 0.18 19.38
N ARG A 451 0.14 -0.25 19.92
CA ARG A 451 1.41 0.47 19.77
C ARG A 451 2.14 0.14 18.49
N ASP A 452 2.12 -1.12 18.04
CA ASP A 452 2.81 -1.47 16.80
C ASP A 452 2.24 -0.66 15.61
N PRO A 453 3.11 -0.20 14.70
CA PRO A 453 2.68 0.72 13.63
C PRO A 453 1.56 0.15 12.78
N TRP A 454 0.58 0.98 12.45
CA TRP A 454 -0.56 0.59 11.61
C TRP A 454 -0.26 0.74 10.10
N ALA A 455 0.98 1.01 9.76
CA ALA A 455 1.42 1.23 8.37
C ALA A 455 1.09 0.06 7.42
N PHE A 456 1.00 -1.17 7.95
CA PHE A 456 0.61 -2.37 7.19
C PHE A 456 -0.90 -2.67 7.25
N GLY A 457 -1.69 -1.74 7.76
CA GLY A 457 -3.13 -1.94 7.97
C GLY A 457 -3.45 -2.78 9.20
N ARG A 458 -4.75 -3.03 9.41
CA ARG A 458 -5.27 -3.81 10.53
C ARG A 458 -6.44 -4.70 10.09
N GLY A 459 -6.70 -5.74 10.88
CA GLY A 459 -7.81 -6.65 10.66
C GLY A 459 -7.62 -7.56 9.44
N ARG A 460 -8.71 -7.94 8.82
CA ARG A 460 -8.72 -8.96 7.75
C ARG A 460 -7.93 -8.57 6.50
N ARG A 461 -7.75 -7.27 6.25
CA ARG A 461 -7.03 -6.70 5.10
C ARG A 461 -5.59 -6.28 5.39
N MET A 462 -5.03 -6.67 6.54
CA MET A 462 -3.63 -6.43 6.85
C MET A 462 -2.73 -6.92 5.71
N CYS A 463 -1.64 -6.21 5.45
CA CYS A 463 -0.71 -6.50 4.35
C CYS A 463 -0.24 -7.96 4.38
N VAL A 464 -0.40 -8.66 3.27
CA VAL A 464 0.09 -10.05 3.14
C VAL A 464 1.60 -10.11 2.95
N GLY A 465 2.20 -9.04 2.38
CA GLY A 465 3.64 -8.91 2.16
C GLY A 465 4.42 -8.31 3.34
N LEU A 466 3.82 -8.21 4.54
CA LEU A 466 4.44 -7.62 5.73
C LEU A 466 5.85 -8.14 5.97
N HIS A 467 6.01 -9.47 6.07
CA HIS A 467 7.30 -10.08 6.42
C HIS A 467 8.37 -9.85 5.35
N LEU A 468 7.99 -9.88 4.06
CA LEU A 468 8.92 -9.57 2.98
C LEU A 468 9.37 -8.10 3.02
N ALA A 469 8.42 -7.18 3.25
CA ALA A 469 8.73 -5.75 3.34
C ALA A 469 9.64 -5.45 4.54
N GLU A 470 9.32 -5.97 5.73
CA GLU A 470 10.15 -5.80 6.93
C GLU A 470 11.54 -6.38 6.73
N ARG A 471 11.66 -7.61 6.23
CA ARG A 471 12.96 -8.24 5.98
C ARG A 471 13.81 -7.43 4.99
N ASN A 472 13.21 -6.98 3.89
CA ASN A 472 13.92 -6.13 2.91
C ASN A 472 14.40 -4.82 3.54
N LEU A 473 13.56 -4.15 4.34
CA LEU A 473 13.92 -2.89 4.99
C LEU A 473 15.03 -3.08 6.04
N ILE A 474 14.91 -4.12 6.89
CA ILE A 474 15.94 -4.44 7.90
C ILE A 474 17.29 -4.70 7.21
N THR A 475 17.29 -5.52 6.15
CA THR A 475 18.50 -5.82 5.37
C THR A 475 19.06 -4.55 4.74
N THR A 476 18.23 -3.75 4.06
CA THR A 476 18.69 -2.53 3.36
C THR A 476 19.24 -1.49 4.33
N VAL A 477 18.54 -1.21 5.42
CA VAL A 477 18.99 -0.22 6.41
C VAL A 477 20.24 -0.71 7.14
N GLY A 478 20.26 -1.98 7.51
CA GLY A 478 21.42 -2.60 8.16
C GLY A 478 22.68 -2.55 7.27
N TYR A 479 22.55 -2.91 5.98
CA TYR A 479 23.68 -2.86 5.04
C TYR A 479 24.17 -1.44 4.81
N VAL A 480 23.25 -0.49 4.57
CA VAL A 480 23.62 0.92 4.38
C VAL A 480 24.38 1.44 5.60
N LEU A 481 23.88 1.23 6.81
CA LEU A 481 24.52 1.78 8.01
C LEU A 481 25.79 1.04 8.46
N THR A 482 25.96 -0.20 8.01
CA THR A 482 27.24 -0.91 8.14
C THR A 482 28.32 -0.29 7.26
N LEU A 483 27.96 0.20 6.06
CA LEU A 483 28.89 0.65 5.04
C LEU A 483 29.03 2.17 4.94
N PHE A 484 27.97 2.93 5.24
CA PHE A 484 27.91 4.37 4.92
C PHE A 484 27.46 5.19 6.11
N ASN A 485 27.92 6.44 6.15
CA ASN A 485 27.27 7.55 6.82
C ASN A 485 26.33 8.22 5.82
N ILE A 486 25.08 8.45 6.23
CA ILE A 486 24.13 9.20 5.42
C ILE A 486 24.20 10.66 5.86
N GLU A 487 24.48 11.54 4.90
CA GLU A 487 24.67 12.96 5.16
C GLU A 487 23.75 13.82 4.30
N ASN A 488 23.30 14.94 4.87
CA ASN A 488 22.64 15.99 4.12
C ASN A 488 23.62 16.70 3.18
N ASP A 489 23.08 17.32 2.15
CA ASP A 489 23.79 18.37 1.46
C ASP A 489 24.06 19.54 2.41
N VAL A 490 25.08 20.32 2.11
CA VAL A 490 25.45 21.51 2.89
C VAL A 490 25.01 22.77 2.16
N ASP A 491 24.50 23.71 2.92
CA ASP A 491 24.20 25.04 2.42
C ASP A 491 25.51 25.73 2.00
N PRO A 492 25.66 26.18 0.76
CA PRO A 492 26.90 26.73 0.25
C PRO A 492 27.36 28.02 0.94
N ILE A 493 26.42 28.73 1.57
CA ILE A 493 26.71 30.01 2.26
C ILE A 493 27.05 29.74 3.74
N THR A 494 26.17 29.00 4.43
CA THR A 494 26.31 28.79 5.88
C THR A 494 27.21 27.60 6.25
N GLN A 495 27.55 26.76 5.28
CA GLN A 495 28.30 25.51 5.44
C GLN A 495 27.66 24.54 6.47
N LYS A 496 26.36 24.71 6.74
CA LYS A 496 25.61 23.84 7.65
C LYS A 496 24.80 22.79 6.86
N PRO A 497 24.58 21.59 7.43
CA PRO A 497 23.71 20.60 6.83
C PRO A 497 22.29 21.14 6.60
N ILE A 498 21.75 20.92 5.41
CA ILE A 498 20.39 21.33 5.05
C ILE A 498 19.41 20.33 5.67
N LYS A 499 18.63 20.74 6.66
CA LYS A 499 17.57 19.88 7.20
C LYS A 499 16.48 19.63 6.17
N LEU A 500 16.10 18.37 6.00
CA LEU A 500 15.04 17.97 5.10
C LEU A 500 13.67 18.31 5.70
N ASP A 501 12.76 18.75 4.82
CA ASP A 501 11.35 18.93 5.20
C ASP A 501 10.66 17.56 5.28
N LEU A 502 10.17 17.21 6.46
CA LEU A 502 9.48 15.96 6.73
C LEU A 502 7.97 16.01 6.46
N ASN A 503 7.47 16.97 5.70
CA ASN A 503 6.08 17.02 5.27
C ASN A 503 5.83 16.11 4.06
N TYR A 504 4.64 15.53 4.01
CA TYR A 504 4.23 14.67 2.88
C TYR A 504 3.99 15.47 1.61
N VAL A 505 4.37 14.87 0.48
CA VAL A 505 3.85 15.20 -0.83
C VAL A 505 2.85 14.11 -1.22
N GLU A 506 1.63 14.49 -1.58
CA GLU A 506 0.55 13.57 -2.01
C GLU A 506 0.26 12.41 -1.02
N ASN A 507 0.44 12.65 0.28
CA ASN A 507 0.20 11.67 1.35
C ASN A 507 1.06 10.38 1.30
N LYS A 508 2.17 10.36 0.54
CA LYS A 508 3.01 9.16 0.38
C LYS A 508 4.49 9.41 0.59
N PHE A 509 5.05 10.39 -0.11
CA PHE A 509 6.48 10.61 -0.17
C PHE A 509 6.91 11.85 0.60
N PRO A 510 8.16 11.90 1.10
CA PRO A 510 8.78 13.16 1.46
C PRO A 510 8.94 14.04 0.21
N LYS A 511 9.12 15.34 0.39
CA LYS A 511 9.54 16.23 -0.70
C LYS A 511 10.78 15.65 -1.39
N PRO A 512 11.01 15.90 -2.69
CA PRO A 512 12.24 15.49 -3.36
C PRO A 512 13.46 16.02 -2.60
N TYR A 513 14.44 15.18 -2.38
CA TYR A 513 15.68 15.51 -1.70
C TYR A 513 16.86 14.76 -2.31
N LYS A 514 18.06 15.25 -2.03
CA LYS A 514 19.31 14.59 -2.37
C LYS A 514 20.11 14.33 -1.10
N LEU A 515 20.90 13.26 -1.11
CA LEU A 515 21.73 12.82 0.01
C LEU A 515 23.11 12.44 -0.48
N ARG A 516 24.04 12.32 0.47
CA ARG A 516 25.35 11.71 0.25
C ARG A 516 25.46 10.45 1.11
N PHE A 517 25.86 9.35 0.49
CA PHE A 517 26.23 8.11 1.18
C PHE A 517 27.75 8.04 1.25
N VAL A 518 28.31 8.47 2.37
CA VAL A 518 29.76 8.56 2.57
C VAL A 518 30.27 7.23 3.10
N PRO A 519 31.17 6.52 2.37
CA PRO A 519 31.73 5.26 2.85
C PRO A 519 32.38 5.43 4.22
N ARG A 520 32.12 4.53 5.15
CA ARG A 520 32.79 4.50 6.45
C ARG A 520 34.26 4.09 6.28
N PRO A 521 35.15 4.42 7.22
CA PRO A 521 36.59 4.10 7.12
C PRO A 521 36.84 2.63 6.78
N GLY A 522 37.65 2.38 5.79
CA GLY A 522 38.04 1.03 5.33
C GLY A 522 36.99 0.30 4.48
N VAL A 523 35.93 0.96 4.06
CA VAL A 523 34.95 0.41 3.10
C VAL A 523 35.45 0.64 1.68
N THR A 524 35.60 -0.45 0.90
CA THR A 524 35.94 -0.46 -0.52
C THR A 524 34.97 -1.36 -1.28
N ILE A 525 34.93 -1.28 -2.60
CA ILE A 525 34.10 -2.17 -3.43
C ILE A 525 34.49 -3.63 -3.19
N GLU A 526 35.77 -3.94 -3.12
CA GLU A 526 36.28 -5.30 -2.89
C GLU A 526 35.76 -5.82 -1.53
N LYS A 527 35.82 -4.99 -0.48
CA LYS A 527 35.26 -5.35 0.83
C LYS A 527 33.75 -5.61 0.75
N ILE A 528 32.97 -4.75 0.07
CA ILE A 528 31.53 -4.95 -0.13
C ILE A 528 31.28 -6.29 -0.83
N MET A 529 32.06 -6.61 -1.86
CA MET A 529 31.92 -7.87 -2.61
C MET A 529 32.24 -9.10 -1.77
N GLN A 530 33.25 -9.02 -0.88
CA GLN A 530 33.71 -10.12 -0.04
C GLN A 530 32.84 -10.36 1.22
N MET A 531 32.17 -9.33 1.73
CA MET A 531 31.26 -9.48 2.89
C MET A 531 30.13 -10.47 2.58
N LYS A 532 29.93 -11.41 3.52
CA LYS A 532 28.88 -12.42 3.45
C LYS A 532 27.61 -11.95 4.15
#